data_cb21e7fc81faf919598642615bd6f4a6
#
_entry.id   cb21e7fc81faf919598642615bd6f4a6
#
_cell.length_a   1.000
_cell.length_b   1.000
_cell.length_c   1.000
_cell.angle_alpha   90.00
_cell.angle_beta   90.00
_cell.angle_gamma   90.00
#
_symmetry.space_group_name_H-M   'P 1'
#
loop_
_entity.id
_entity.type
_entity.pdbx_description
1 polymer ?
#
loop_
_entity_poly.entity_id
_entity_poly.type
_entity_poly.pdbx_seq_one_letter_code
_entity_poly.pdbx_strand_id
1 'polypeptide(L)'
;MEIRQAFPNEIGAIMTVIESARTALAEAGSTQWQGADGYPTEETIFDDVLNGQAYVGIVDGQIVSYAAVIGDGDPAYDKIYDGDWKHHNKRYITFHRIAVLSAFTGQGIAQTFIHGLIEGHDAHDFRFATHE
;
A
#
# COMPACT_ATOMS: atom_id res chain seq x y z
N MET A 1 12.04 3.43 11.54
CA MET A 1 11.11 2.48 10.88
C MET A 1 11.82 1.77 9.75
N GLU A 2 11.74 0.47 9.76
CA GLU A 2 12.20 -0.33 8.63
C GLU A 2 11.09 -0.43 7.59
N ILE A 3 11.42 -0.32 6.31
CA ILE A 3 10.45 -0.41 5.21
C ILE A 3 11.02 -1.39 4.19
N ARG A 4 10.24 -2.41 3.85
CA ARG A 4 10.68 -3.43 2.89
C ARG A 4 9.50 -4.14 2.27
N GLN A 5 9.79 -4.96 1.25
CA GLN A 5 8.78 -5.85 0.71
C GLN A 5 8.38 -6.89 1.74
N ALA A 6 7.11 -7.28 1.69
CA ALA A 6 6.57 -8.29 2.58
C ALA A 6 6.91 -9.69 2.09
N PHE A 7 7.05 -10.62 3.03
CA PHE A 7 7.24 -12.03 2.74
C PHE A 7 5.89 -12.77 2.85
N PRO A 8 5.73 -13.91 2.14
CA PRO A 8 4.46 -14.66 2.19
C PRO A 8 4.04 -15.09 3.58
N ASN A 9 4.97 -15.36 4.48
CA ASN A 9 4.64 -15.76 5.84
C ASN A 9 4.20 -14.60 6.73
N GLU A 10 4.13 -13.39 6.18
CA GLU A 10 3.72 -12.21 6.93
C GLU A 10 2.28 -11.78 6.66
N ILE A 11 1.56 -12.53 5.84
CA ILE A 11 0.19 -12.16 5.46
C ILE A 11 -0.71 -12.06 6.70
N GLY A 12 -0.54 -12.93 7.68
CA GLY A 12 -1.31 -12.85 8.91
C GLY A 12 -1.11 -11.54 9.66
N ALA A 13 0.15 -11.10 9.78
CA ALA A 13 0.46 -9.83 10.44
C ALA A 13 -0.08 -8.64 9.63
N ILE A 14 -0.03 -8.71 8.31
CA ILE A 14 -0.59 -7.69 7.46
C ILE A 14 -2.11 -7.61 7.63
N MET A 15 -2.78 -8.75 7.70
CA MET A 15 -4.23 -8.77 7.91
C MET A 15 -4.62 -8.15 9.26
N THR A 16 -3.78 -8.29 10.28
CA THR A 16 -4.00 -7.61 11.55
C THR A 16 -4.01 -6.09 11.36
N VAL A 17 -3.09 -5.56 10.56
CA VAL A 17 -3.06 -4.13 10.24
C VAL A 17 -4.30 -3.73 9.45
N ILE A 18 -4.67 -4.51 8.44
CA ILE A 18 -5.86 -4.25 7.61
C ILE A 18 -7.14 -4.23 8.46
N GLU A 19 -7.30 -5.22 9.35
CA GLU A 19 -8.49 -5.29 10.20
C GLU A 19 -8.54 -4.13 11.18
N SER A 20 -7.40 -3.72 11.72
CA SER A 20 -7.32 -2.57 12.60
C SER A 20 -7.76 -1.30 11.88
N ALA A 21 -7.26 -1.10 10.66
CA ALA A 21 -7.64 0.05 9.84
C ALA A 21 -9.11 0.01 9.45
N ARG A 22 -9.63 -1.18 9.11
CA ARG A 22 -11.05 -1.37 8.78
C ARG A 22 -11.94 -0.95 9.93
N THR A 23 -11.60 -1.36 11.14
CA THR A 23 -12.35 -1.00 12.33
C THR A 23 -12.32 0.51 12.58
N ALA A 24 -11.14 1.12 12.43
CA ALA A 24 -11.00 2.57 12.62
C ALA A 24 -11.83 3.35 11.59
N LEU A 25 -11.88 2.87 10.34
CA LEU A 25 -12.70 3.49 9.30
C LEU A 25 -14.19 3.42 9.66
N ALA A 26 -14.65 2.26 10.13
CA ALA A 26 -16.04 2.09 10.53
C ALA A 26 -16.39 3.03 11.68
N GLU A 27 -15.52 3.15 12.67
CA GLU A 27 -15.74 4.04 13.82
C GLU A 27 -15.79 5.52 13.40
N ALA A 28 -15.05 5.86 12.34
CA ALA A 28 -15.05 7.21 11.80
C ALA A 28 -16.24 7.49 10.87
N GLY A 29 -17.11 6.50 10.65
CA GLY A 29 -18.27 6.65 9.78
C GLY A 29 -17.96 6.48 8.29
N SER A 30 -16.78 6.02 7.94
CA SER A 30 -16.40 5.79 6.55
C SER A 30 -17.05 4.51 6.02
N THR A 31 -17.44 4.51 4.74
CA THR A 31 -17.92 3.31 4.07
C THR A 31 -16.79 2.52 3.40
N GLN A 32 -15.58 3.09 3.38
CA GLN A 32 -14.43 2.43 2.78
C GLN A 32 -14.13 1.12 3.52
N TRP A 33 -13.94 0.03 2.77
CA TRP A 33 -13.62 -1.30 3.28
C TRP A 33 -14.71 -1.93 4.14
N GLN A 34 -15.95 -1.44 4.01
CA GLN A 34 -17.09 -1.94 4.80
C GLN A 34 -18.05 -2.80 3.97
N GLY A 35 -17.64 -3.18 2.75
CA GLY A 35 -18.49 -3.96 1.87
C GLY A 35 -18.61 -5.42 2.30
N ALA A 36 -19.64 -6.09 1.78
CA ALA A 36 -19.92 -7.49 2.10
C ALA A 36 -18.87 -8.45 1.55
N ASP A 37 -18.08 -8.02 0.56
CA ASP A 37 -17.01 -8.83 -0.03
C ASP A 37 -15.78 -8.95 0.88
N GLY A 38 -15.72 -8.15 1.94
CA GLY A 38 -14.61 -8.19 2.89
C GLY A 38 -13.30 -7.62 2.39
N TYR A 39 -13.33 -6.87 1.27
CA TYR A 39 -12.11 -6.28 0.70
C TYR A 39 -11.47 -5.28 1.68
N PRO A 40 -10.14 -5.25 1.85
CA PRO A 40 -9.17 -6.17 1.25
C PRO A 40 -9.15 -7.52 1.98
N THR A 41 -9.07 -8.60 1.22
CA THR A 41 -9.07 -9.97 1.76
C THR A 41 -7.64 -10.50 1.85
N GLU A 42 -7.47 -11.64 2.52
CA GLU A 42 -6.19 -12.36 2.49
C GLU A 42 -5.73 -12.64 1.07
N GLU A 43 -6.65 -13.01 0.20
CA GLU A 43 -6.35 -13.28 -1.20
C GLU A 43 -5.82 -12.04 -1.90
N THR A 44 -6.40 -10.87 -1.62
CA THR A 44 -5.92 -9.61 -2.15
C THR A 44 -4.46 -9.37 -1.76
N ILE A 45 -4.16 -9.58 -0.48
CA ILE A 45 -2.80 -9.37 0.04
C ILE A 45 -1.83 -10.40 -0.53
N PHE A 46 -2.29 -11.66 -0.63
CA PHE A 46 -1.46 -12.72 -1.22
C PHE A 46 -1.06 -12.36 -2.66
N ASP A 47 -2.00 -11.85 -3.45
CA ASP A 47 -1.71 -11.43 -4.82
C ASP A 47 -0.71 -10.27 -4.84
N ASP A 48 -0.83 -9.31 -3.93
CA ASP A 48 0.14 -8.22 -3.83
C ASP A 48 1.55 -8.77 -3.56
N VAL A 49 1.66 -9.73 -2.65
CA VAL A 49 2.95 -10.35 -2.32
C VAL A 49 3.53 -11.07 -3.54
N LEU A 50 2.71 -11.85 -4.24
CA LEU A 50 3.15 -12.59 -5.42
C LEU A 50 3.64 -11.65 -6.53
N ASN A 51 3.03 -10.48 -6.65
CA ASN A 51 3.39 -9.52 -7.68
C ASN A 51 4.53 -8.59 -7.27
N GLY A 52 5.12 -8.80 -6.10
CA GLY A 52 6.19 -7.96 -5.61
C GLY A 52 5.76 -6.54 -5.26
N GLN A 53 4.48 -6.34 -4.97
CA GLN A 53 3.88 -5.04 -4.75
C GLN A 53 3.54 -4.78 -3.28
N ALA A 54 3.72 -5.75 -2.41
CA ALA A 54 3.36 -5.65 -1.01
C ALA A 54 4.54 -5.09 -0.20
N TYR A 55 4.32 -3.99 0.50
CA TYR A 55 5.34 -3.34 1.32
C TYR A 55 4.82 -3.14 2.73
N VAL A 56 5.72 -3.27 3.69
CA VAL A 56 5.39 -3.14 5.11
C VAL A 56 6.34 -2.16 5.78
N GLY A 57 5.81 -1.47 6.79
CA GLY A 57 6.60 -0.66 7.71
C GLY A 57 6.67 -1.37 9.05
N ILE A 58 7.86 -1.38 9.64
CA ILE A 58 8.16 -2.15 10.83
C ILE A 58 8.75 -1.23 11.89
N VAL A 59 8.19 -1.30 13.10
CA VAL A 59 8.68 -0.56 14.27
C VAL A 59 8.90 -1.59 15.37
N ASP A 60 10.12 -1.63 15.91
CA ASP A 60 10.50 -2.55 17.00
C ASP A 60 10.13 -4.00 16.70
N GLY A 61 10.36 -4.42 15.44
CA GLY A 61 10.09 -5.78 15.01
C GLY A 61 8.63 -6.10 14.70
N GLN A 62 7.74 -5.13 14.82
CA GLN A 62 6.31 -5.32 14.58
C GLN A 62 5.90 -4.64 13.28
N ILE A 63 5.13 -5.34 12.45
CA ILE A 63 4.53 -4.75 11.26
C ILE A 63 3.40 -3.82 11.71
N VAL A 64 3.52 -2.53 11.38
CA VAL A 64 2.56 -1.51 11.82
C VAL A 64 1.88 -0.81 10.64
N SER A 65 2.36 -1.00 9.42
CA SER A 65 1.77 -0.37 8.24
C SER A 65 1.91 -1.25 7.02
N TYR A 66 1.04 -1.03 6.05
CA TYR A 66 1.00 -1.79 4.81
C TYR A 66 0.59 -0.89 3.66
N ALA A 67 1.14 -1.15 2.48
CA ALA A 67 0.68 -0.57 1.23
C ALA A 67 1.02 -1.49 0.07
N ALA A 68 0.13 -1.53 -0.92
CA ALA A 68 0.47 -2.09 -2.22
C ALA A 68 1.00 -0.94 -3.08
N VAL A 69 2.14 -1.15 -3.71
CA VAL A 69 2.82 -0.13 -4.50
C VAL A 69 2.95 -0.62 -5.93
N ILE A 70 2.30 0.07 -6.85
CA ILE A 70 2.30 -0.27 -8.26
C ILE A 70 3.07 0.81 -9.00
N GLY A 71 4.18 0.42 -9.62
CA GLY A 71 5.06 1.35 -10.32
C GLY A 71 4.74 1.49 -11.79
N ASP A 72 5.47 2.40 -12.42
CA ASP A 72 5.34 2.67 -13.84
C ASP A 72 5.87 1.56 -14.74
N GLY A 73 6.46 0.51 -14.15
CA GLY A 73 6.84 -0.70 -14.87
C GLY A 73 5.70 -1.67 -15.08
N ASP A 74 4.49 -1.36 -14.59
CA ASP A 74 3.32 -2.19 -14.79
C ASP A 74 2.95 -2.23 -16.26
N PRO A 75 2.74 -3.41 -16.86
CA PRO A 75 2.40 -3.51 -18.27
C PRO A 75 1.18 -2.69 -18.70
N ALA A 76 0.23 -2.47 -17.80
CA ALA A 76 -0.94 -1.65 -18.10
C ALA A 76 -0.55 -0.20 -18.33
N TYR A 77 0.43 0.31 -17.58
CA TYR A 77 0.91 1.66 -17.79
C TYR A 77 1.70 1.79 -19.08
N ASP A 78 2.50 0.79 -19.42
CA ASP A 78 3.24 0.80 -20.67
C ASP A 78 2.30 0.90 -21.87
N LYS A 79 1.18 0.21 -21.82
CA LYS A 79 0.18 0.28 -22.88
C LYS A 79 -0.46 1.66 -22.98
N ILE A 80 -0.69 2.30 -21.84
CA ILE A 80 -1.30 3.64 -21.80
C ILE A 80 -0.38 4.65 -22.46
N TYR A 81 0.91 4.50 -22.24
CA TYR A 81 1.89 5.49 -22.71
C TYR A 81 2.55 5.09 -24.01
N ASP A 82 2.12 3.99 -24.61
CA ASP A 82 2.64 3.57 -25.92
C ASP A 82 2.28 4.64 -26.95
N GLY A 83 3.26 5.22 -27.59
CA GLY A 83 3.06 6.31 -28.53
C GLY A 83 3.18 7.70 -27.94
N ASP A 84 3.23 7.82 -26.61
CA ASP A 84 3.53 9.09 -25.97
C ASP A 84 4.80 8.96 -25.15
N TRP A 85 5.89 9.07 -25.85
CA TRP A 85 7.21 8.86 -25.29
C TRP A 85 7.56 9.86 -24.17
N LYS A 86 6.87 10.98 -24.07
CA LYS A 86 7.14 11.99 -23.04
C LYS A 86 6.96 11.42 -21.65
N HIS A 87 6.07 10.47 -21.49
CA HIS A 87 5.78 9.88 -20.19
C HIS A 87 6.81 8.82 -19.80
N HIS A 88 7.61 8.35 -20.74
CA HIS A 88 8.61 7.34 -20.47
C HIS A 88 9.74 7.84 -19.57
N ASN A 89 9.92 9.15 -19.50
CA ASN A 89 10.96 9.76 -18.67
C ASN A 89 10.47 10.09 -17.26
N LYS A 90 9.19 9.90 -16.99
CA LYS A 90 8.62 10.16 -15.67
C LYS A 90 8.34 8.84 -14.99
N ARG A 91 8.82 8.73 -13.77
CA ARG A 91 8.53 7.57 -12.94
C ARG A 91 7.50 7.99 -11.90
N TYR A 92 6.42 7.21 -11.79
CA TYR A 92 5.44 7.43 -10.77
C TYR A 92 4.97 6.10 -10.21
N ILE A 93 4.44 6.16 -9.00
CA ILE A 93 3.89 5.00 -8.32
C ILE A 93 2.49 5.33 -7.84
N THR A 94 1.69 4.29 -7.71
CA THR A 94 0.34 4.40 -7.16
C THR A 94 0.27 3.57 -5.90
N PHE A 95 -0.23 4.17 -4.83
CA PHE A 95 -0.43 3.49 -3.56
C PHE A 95 -1.85 2.97 -3.47
N HIS A 96 -1.99 1.70 -3.14
CA HIS A 96 -3.28 1.04 -2.93
C HIS A 96 -3.30 0.42 -1.55
N ARG A 97 -4.46 0.36 -0.95
CA ARG A 97 -4.68 -0.39 0.30
C ARG A 97 -3.72 0.04 1.40
N ILE A 98 -3.57 1.36 1.58
CA ILE A 98 -2.71 1.89 2.62
C ILE A 98 -3.40 1.70 3.97
N ALA A 99 -2.69 1.13 4.94
CA ALA A 99 -3.23 0.90 6.26
C ALA A 99 -2.15 1.11 7.31
N VAL A 100 -2.57 1.61 8.48
CA VAL A 100 -1.70 1.78 9.65
C VAL A 100 -2.44 1.18 10.83
N LEU A 101 -1.73 0.42 11.64
CA LEU A 101 -2.27 -0.16 12.86
C LEU A 101 -2.79 0.97 13.76
N SER A 102 -4.02 0.86 14.26
CA SER A 102 -4.68 1.97 14.92
C SER A 102 -3.92 2.51 16.15
N ALA A 103 -3.21 1.63 16.87
CA ALA A 103 -2.41 2.04 18.01
C ALA A 103 -1.25 2.98 17.63
N PHE A 104 -0.91 3.06 16.36
CA PHE A 104 0.20 3.87 15.85
C PHE A 104 -0.27 5.07 15.04
N THR A 105 -1.58 5.28 14.88
CA THR A 105 -2.07 6.46 14.18
C THR A 105 -1.81 7.71 15.01
N GLY A 106 -1.66 8.85 14.33
CA GLY A 106 -1.36 10.11 15.00
C GLY A 106 0.09 10.30 15.39
N GLN A 107 0.97 9.36 15.05
CA GLN A 107 2.40 9.44 15.38
C GLN A 107 3.28 9.71 14.15
N GLY A 108 2.68 10.09 13.03
CA GLY A 108 3.43 10.35 11.81
C GLY A 108 3.89 9.09 11.09
N ILE A 109 3.41 7.92 11.49
CA ILE A 109 3.80 6.64 10.89
C ILE A 109 3.44 6.60 9.40
N ALA A 110 2.22 7.00 9.06
CA ALA A 110 1.77 6.98 7.66
C ALA A 110 2.67 7.84 6.79
N GLN A 111 2.99 9.05 7.25
CA GLN A 111 3.83 9.97 6.50
C GLN A 111 5.24 9.42 6.33
N THR A 112 5.84 8.91 7.40
CA THR A 112 7.17 8.32 7.36
C THR A 112 7.20 7.14 6.40
N PHE A 113 6.19 6.30 6.45
CA PHE A 113 6.07 5.11 5.59
C PHE A 113 5.98 5.52 4.12
N ILE A 114 5.09 6.44 3.79
CA ILE A 114 4.88 6.90 2.42
C ILE A 114 6.16 7.57 1.88
N HIS A 115 6.79 8.44 2.67
CA HIS A 115 8.05 9.07 2.26
C HIS A 115 9.14 8.03 1.97
N GLY A 116 9.26 7.03 2.83
CA GLY A 116 10.24 5.96 2.62
C GLY A 116 9.97 5.17 1.37
N LEU A 117 8.69 4.90 1.06
CA LEU A 117 8.32 4.19 -0.16
C LEU A 117 8.65 5.01 -1.41
N ILE A 118 8.38 6.30 -1.38
CA ILE A 118 8.69 7.19 -2.51
C ILE A 118 10.20 7.21 -2.76
N GLU A 119 10.99 7.41 -1.71
CA GLU A 119 12.44 7.44 -1.82
C GLU A 119 13.00 6.10 -2.31
N GLY A 120 12.47 5.01 -1.80
CA GLY A 120 12.91 3.66 -2.17
C GLY A 120 12.62 3.30 -3.62
N HIS A 121 11.61 3.93 -4.22
CA HIS A 121 11.23 3.67 -5.61
C HIS A 121 11.79 4.70 -6.57
N ASP A 122 12.51 5.71 -6.07
CA ASP A 122 13.08 6.77 -6.90
C ASP A 122 12.01 7.36 -7.82
N ALA A 123 10.84 7.62 -7.25
CA ALA A 123 9.70 8.10 -8.01
C ALA A 123 9.70 9.62 -8.10
N HIS A 124 9.35 10.14 -9.28
CA HIS A 124 9.20 11.58 -9.48
C HIS A 124 7.79 12.06 -9.23
N ASP A 125 6.84 11.14 -9.23
CA ASP A 125 5.44 11.43 -9.01
C ASP A 125 4.80 10.24 -8.31
N PHE A 126 3.73 10.48 -7.59
CA PHE A 126 3.01 9.40 -6.90
C PHE A 126 1.53 9.73 -6.83
N ARG A 127 0.72 8.69 -6.70
CA ARG A 127 -0.74 8.81 -6.67
C ARG A 127 -1.31 7.89 -5.61
N PHE A 128 -2.50 8.22 -5.18
CA PHE A 128 -3.26 7.41 -4.23
C PHE A 128 -4.53 6.92 -4.91
N ALA A 129 -4.82 5.63 -4.73
CA ALA A 129 -6.10 5.08 -5.18
C ALA A 129 -7.16 5.51 -4.17
N THR A 130 -8.24 6.13 -4.66
CA THR A 130 -9.25 6.74 -3.79
C THR A 130 -10.52 5.93 -3.66
N HIS A 131 -10.63 4.81 -4.37
CA HIS A 131 -11.85 3.99 -4.41
C HIS A 131 -11.67 2.61 -3.80
N GLU A 132 -10.68 2.45 -2.98
CA GLU A 132 -10.37 1.17 -2.36
C GLU A 132 -11.25 0.88 -1.15
#